data_2418b98dab63897b53c94ac6cc7f2132
#
_entry.id   2418b98dab63897b53c94ac6cc7f2132
#
_cell.length_a   1.000
_cell.length_b   1.000
_cell.length_c   1.000
_cell.angle_alpha   90.00
_cell.angle_beta   90.00
_cell.angle_gamma   90.00
#
_symmetry.space_group_name_H-M   'P 1'
#
loop_
_entity.id
_entity.type
_entity.pdbx_description
1 polymer ?
#
loop_
_entity_poly.entity_id
_entity_poly.type
_entity_poly.pdbx_seq_one_letter_code
_entity_poly.pdbx_strand_id
1 'polypeptide(L)'
;RVDFVHDVMLSTSCADISFASPLSFDVTVKSGPATMADMYKLYSYENDLCVMTLTGKEIRQYLEKSYDGWVTTMTSPDDHLICMNNRDASRDKFFGLKKPFYNLDTAAGIIYDVDVTKPNGERIVIKSMADGTQLDETRTYRVAVNSYRAAGGGGLLTKGAGIDKAQLESRITWRGDHTLRDYIIKYVRKHSPITPKTHNNWQFVPTEWTAPAAMRDYQTLWGERGSVEI
;
A
#
# COMPACT_ATOMS: atom_id res chain seq x y z
N ARG A 1 -4.02 -9.74 -0.05
CA ARG A 1 -3.06 -9.77 1.06
C ARG A 1 -2.87 -8.40 1.72
N VAL A 2 -2.58 -7.35 0.94
CA VAL A 2 -2.44 -6.00 1.51
C VAL A 2 -3.75 -5.53 2.13
N ASP A 3 -4.89 -5.82 1.50
CA ASP A 3 -6.22 -5.49 2.03
C ASP A 3 -6.48 -6.12 3.39
N PHE A 4 -6.05 -7.37 3.58
CA PHE A 4 -6.13 -8.02 4.89
C PHE A 4 -5.29 -7.29 5.96
N VAL A 5 -4.12 -6.77 5.60
CA VAL A 5 -3.31 -5.96 6.53
C VAL A 5 -4.04 -4.65 6.86
N HIS A 6 -4.65 -4.01 5.87
CA HIS A 6 -5.50 -2.83 6.10
C HIS A 6 -6.66 -3.12 7.05
N ASP A 7 -7.36 -4.26 6.87
CA ASP A 7 -8.44 -4.67 7.78
C ASP A 7 -7.98 -4.77 9.23
N VAL A 8 -6.82 -5.41 9.44
CA VAL A 8 -6.24 -5.53 10.78
C VAL A 8 -5.86 -4.16 11.34
N MET A 9 -5.20 -3.31 10.55
CA MET A 9 -4.79 -1.98 10.98
C MET A 9 -5.99 -1.12 11.37
N LEU A 10 -7.02 -1.06 10.54
CA LEU A 10 -8.22 -0.25 10.79
C LEU A 10 -9.03 -0.77 11.97
N SER A 11 -9.25 -2.08 12.04
CA SER A 11 -10.02 -2.68 13.15
C SER A 11 -9.33 -2.56 14.51
N THR A 12 -7.99 -2.55 14.53
CA THR A 12 -7.19 -2.44 15.76
C THR A 12 -7.09 -0.99 16.22
N SER A 13 -6.86 -0.06 15.33
CA SER A 13 -6.54 1.34 15.65
C SER A 13 -7.77 2.26 15.66
N CYS A 14 -8.89 1.83 15.09
CA CYS A 14 -10.06 2.67 14.81
C CYS A 14 -9.69 3.98 14.07
N ALA A 15 -8.67 3.91 13.20
CA ALA A 15 -8.29 5.02 12.34
C ALA A 15 -9.27 5.18 11.17
N ASP A 16 -9.31 6.38 10.58
CA ASP A 16 -10.16 6.67 9.42
C ASP A 16 -9.60 6.04 8.14
N ILE A 17 -8.26 6.04 8.04
CA ILE A 17 -7.50 5.61 6.86
C ILE A 17 -6.31 4.77 7.32
N SER A 18 -5.86 3.84 6.49
CA SER A 18 -4.61 3.12 6.70
C SER A 18 -3.74 3.13 5.45
N PHE A 19 -2.40 3.15 5.65
CA PHE A 19 -1.42 2.96 4.60
C PHE A 19 -0.64 1.68 4.83
N ALA A 20 -0.55 0.83 3.82
CA ALA A 20 0.20 -0.41 3.87
C ALA A 20 0.79 -0.76 2.51
N SER A 21 1.95 -1.42 2.52
CA SER A 21 2.65 -1.90 1.32
C SER A 21 2.52 -3.41 1.14
N PRO A 22 2.58 -3.91 -0.11
CA PRO A 22 2.78 -5.32 -0.38
C PRO A 22 4.21 -5.70 0.02
N LEU A 23 4.36 -6.44 1.12
CA LEU A 23 5.68 -6.75 1.70
C LEU A 23 6.44 -7.85 0.97
N SER A 24 5.80 -8.53 0.02
CA SER A 24 6.38 -9.56 -0.84
C SER A 24 5.43 -9.88 -1.98
N PHE A 25 5.96 -10.32 -3.12
CA PHE A 25 5.18 -10.81 -4.26
C PHE A 25 5.23 -12.34 -4.41
N ASP A 26 6.10 -13.02 -3.67
CA ASP A 26 6.39 -14.44 -3.79
C ASP A 26 5.84 -15.28 -2.62
N VAL A 27 5.06 -14.69 -1.74
CA VAL A 27 4.49 -15.37 -0.57
C VAL A 27 3.02 -15.72 -0.79
N THR A 28 2.71 -17.00 -0.63
CA THR A 28 1.34 -17.50 -0.60
C THR A 28 1.07 -18.19 0.72
N VAL A 29 -0.07 -17.88 1.34
CA VAL A 29 -0.61 -18.65 2.47
C VAL A 29 -1.70 -19.55 1.92
N LYS A 30 -1.50 -20.86 2.04
CA LYS A 30 -2.46 -21.86 1.54
C LYS A 30 -3.74 -21.85 2.38
N SER A 31 -4.85 -22.25 1.75
CA SER A 31 -6.11 -22.52 2.46
C SER A 31 -5.91 -23.64 3.49
N GLY A 32 -6.53 -23.52 4.64
CA GLY A 32 -6.47 -24.46 5.74
C GLY A 32 -5.99 -23.86 7.05
N PRO A 33 -5.51 -24.68 7.99
CA PRO A 33 -4.99 -24.19 9.27
C PRO A 33 -3.78 -23.29 9.08
N ALA A 34 -3.88 -22.04 9.54
CA ALA A 34 -2.78 -21.11 9.49
C ALA A 34 -1.77 -21.38 10.62
N THR A 35 -0.50 -21.39 10.29
CA THR A 35 0.61 -21.61 11.21
C THR A 35 1.29 -20.29 11.61
N MET A 36 2.11 -20.33 12.66
CA MET A 36 2.95 -19.17 13.01
C MET A 36 3.91 -18.78 11.86
N ALA A 37 4.44 -19.77 11.14
CA ALA A 37 5.28 -19.52 9.96
C ALA A 37 4.54 -18.73 8.87
N ASP A 38 3.24 -18.97 8.69
CA ASP A 38 2.42 -18.21 7.75
C ASP A 38 2.22 -16.77 8.19
N MET A 39 2.12 -16.51 9.50
CA MET A 39 2.04 -15.14 10.03
C MET A 39 3.33 -14.35 9.76
N TYR A 40 4.50 -14.98 9.90
CA TYR A 40 5.78 -14.39 9.53
C TYR A 40 5.89 -14.12 8.02
N LYS A 41 5.31 -14.98 7.19
CA LYS A 41 5.24 -14.75 5.73
C LYS A 41 4.29 -13.60 5.39
N LEU A 42 3.17 -13.45 6.11
CA LEU A 42 2.23 -12.36 5.91
C LEU A 42 2.82 -11.01 6.26
N TYR A 43 3.56 -10.93 7.37
CA TYR A 43 4.19 -9.72 7.85
C TYR A 43 5.54 -10.02 8.49
N SER A 44 6.62 -9.88 7.71
CA SER A 44 7.98 -10.28 8.10
C SER A 44 8.71 -9.26 8.97
N TYR A 45 8.25 -8.00 9.02
CA TYR A 45 8.90 -6.93 9.76
C TYR A 45 8.39 -6.82 11.20
N GLU A 46 9.25 -6.30 12.08
CA GLU A 46 8.91 -6.01 13.49
C GLU A 46 8.60 -4.53 13.66
N ASN A 47 7.52 -4.09 13.01
CA ASN A 47 7.04 -2.72 13.12
C ASN A 47 5.84 -2.67 14.07
N ASP A 48 5.78 -1.63 14.88
CA ASP A 48 4.60 -1.31 15.67
C ASP A 48 3.52 -0.68 14.79
N LEU A 49 2.28 -0.75 15.24
CA LEU A 49 1.17 -0.02 14.65
C LEU A 49 1.08 1.37 15.29
N CYS A 50 1.04 2.41 14.47
CA CYS A 50 0.90 3.79 14.92
C CYS A 50 -0.31 4.44 14.25
N VAL A 51 -0.92 5.42 14.93
CA VAL A 51 -1.89 6.34 14.32
C VAL A 51 -1.31 7.74 14.34
N MET A 52 -1.32 8.38 13.18
CA MET A 52 -0.87 9.75 12.99
C MET A 52 -2.04 10.64 12.57
N THR A 53 -1.92 11.93 12.84
CA THR A 53 -2.85 12.94 12.33
C THR A 53 -2.28 13.56 11.06
N LEU A 54 -2.98 13.38 9.94
CA LEU A 54 -2.62 13.95 8.63
C LEU A 54 -3.81 14.74 8.06
N THR A 55 -3.53 15.84 7.36
CA THR A 55 -4.57 16.55 6.60
C THR A 55 -4.93 15.78 5.32
N GLY A 56 -6.12 16.03 4.77
CA GLY A 56 -6.51 15.41 3.50
C GLY A 56 -5.53 15.71 2.37
N LYS A 57 -4.94 16.91 2.34
CA LYS A 57 -3.87 17.28 1.41
C LYS A 57 -2.61 16.43 1.62
N GLU A 58 -2.17 16.25 2.86
CA GLU A 58 -1.00 15.42 3.19
C GLU A 58 -1.24 13.96 2.79
N ILE A 59 -2.46 13.42 2.98
CA ILE A 59 -2.86 12.07 2.55
C ILE A 59 -2.72 11.92 1.03
N ARG A 60 -3.27 12.87 0.26
CA ARG A 60 -3.13 12.84 -1.20
C ARG A 60 -1.67 12.92 -1.63
N GLN A 61 -0.90 13.82 -1.07
CA GLN A 61 0.53 13.99 -1.39
C GLN A 61 1.38 12.77 -0.98
N TYR A 62 1.04 12.11 0.11
CA TYR A 62 1.65 10.83 0.52
C TYR A 62 1.46 9.77 -0.57
N LEU A 63 0.23 9.61 -1.07
CA LEU A 63 -0.09 8.65 -2.12
C LEU A 63 0.59 9.04 -3.44
N GLU A 64 0.61 10.31 -3.82
CA GLU A 64 1.36 10.78 -5.00
C GLU A 64 2.82 10.32 -4.93
N LYS A 65 3.46 10.46 -3.78
CA LYS A 65 4.84 10.02 -3.58
C LYS A 65 4.98 8.50 -3.57
N SER A 66 4.00 7.79 -3.05
CA SER A 66 3.98 6.34 -3.08
C SER A 66 4.02 5.80 -4.50
N TYR A 67 3.18 6.34 -5.38
CA TYR A 67 3.10 5.88 -6.78
C TYR A 67 4.19 6.46 -7.70
N ASP A 68 4.87 7.54 -7.32
CA ASP A 68 5.93 8.21 -8.10
C ASP A 68 7.04 7.27 -8.61
N GLY A 69 7.41 6.28 -7.86
CA GLY A 69 8.49 5.35 -8.27
C GLY A 69 8.00 4.04 -8.86
N TRP A 70 6.69 3.83 -8.93
CA TRP A 70 6.07 2.56 -9.28
C TRP A 70 5.47 2.54 -10.65
N VAL A 71 4.77 3.60 -11.04
CA VAL A 71 4.08 3.68 -12.32
C VAL A 71 4.76 4.69 -13.23
N THR A 72 4.75 4.38 -14.51
CA THR A 72 5.20 5.28 -15.57
C THR A 72 4.14 6.36 -15.83
N THR A 73 4.51 7.43 -16.52
CA THR A 73 3.51 8.28 -17.17
C THR A 73 3.22 7.69 -18.53
N MET A 74 2.02 7.13 -18.70
CA MET A 74 1.62 6.53 -19.96
C MET A 74 1.15 7.61 -20.95
N THR A 75 1.66 7.55 -22.15
CA THR A 75 1.26 8.42 -23.28
C THR A 75 0.50 7.64 -24.36
N SER A 76 0.54 6.31 -24.26
CA SER A 76 -0.02 5.36 -25.21
C SER A 76 -0.47 4.10 -24.45
N PRO A 77 -1.50 3.35 -24.92
CA PRO A 77 -1.87 2.06 -24.37
C PRO A 77 -0.79 0.98 -24.52
N ASP A 78 0.22 1.21 -25.35
CA ASP A 78 1.34 0.29 -25.57
C ASP A 78 2.50 0.50 -24.58
N ASP A 79 2.45 1.59 -23.80
CA ASP A 79 3.47 1.86 -22.79
C ASP A 79 3.40 0.84 -21.63
N HIS A 80 4.52 0.68 -20.95
CA HIS A 80 4.54 -0.07 -19.68
C HIS A 80 3.83 0.73 -18.59
N LEU A 81 3.04 0.04 -17.78
CA LEU A 81 2.42 0.63 -16.59
C LEU A 81 3.43 0.76 -15.45
N ILE A 82 4.26 -0.26 -15.24
CA ILE A 82 5.15 -0.37 -14.10
C ILE A 82 6.56 0.11 -14.46
N CYS A 83 7.16 0.89 -13.58
CA CYS A 83 8.57 1.28 -13.68
C CYS A 83 9.48 0.09 -13.42
N MET A 84 9.98 -0.53 -14.48
CA MET A 84 10.90 -1.65 -14.41
C MET A 84 12.35 -1.17 -14.46
N ASN A 85 13.24 -1.93 -13.82
CA ASN A 85 14.68 -1.86 -14.10
C ASN A 85 15.00 -2.92 -15.17
N ASN A 86 16.03 -2.77 -15.93
CA ASN A 86 16.40 -3.72 -17.00
C ASN A 86 17.17 -4.95 -16.48
N ARG A 87 16.84 -5.42 -15.27
CA ARG A 87 17.48 -6.56 -14.62
C ARG A 87 16.59 -7.79 -14.71
N ASP A 88 17.21 -8.95 -14.75
CA ASP A 88 16.50 -10.21 -14.62
C ASP A 88 15.73 -10.26 -13.30
N ALA A 89 14.40 -10.19 -13.39
CA ALA A 89 13.51 -10.19 -12.23
C ALA A 89 13.71 -11.42 -11.32
N SER A 90 14.22 -12.53 -11.90
CA SER A 90 14.51 -13.78 -11.17
C SER A 90 15.66 -13.65 -10.18
N ARG A 91 16.56 -12.75 -10.42
CA ARG A 91 17.81 -12.55 -9.66
C ARG A 91 17.87 -11.20 -8.98
N ASP A 92 16.92 -10.31 -9.29
CA ASP A 92 16.88 -8.98 -8.71
C ASP A 92 16.12 -8.98 -7.39
N LYS A 93 16.72 -8.38 -6.35
CA LYS A 93 16.11 -8.28 -5.02
C LYS A 93 14.79 -7.49 -4.98
N PHE A 94 14.51 -6.72 -6.02
CA PHE A 94 13.27 -5.97 -6.18
C PHE A 94 12.38 -6.53 -7.29
N PHE A 95 12.60 -7.79 -7.69
CA PHE A 95 11.78 -8.49 -8.68
C PHE A 95 11.68 -7.78 -10.04
N GLY A 96 12.74 -7.11 -10.46
CA GLY A 96 12.77 -6.33 -11.71
C GLY A 96 12.14 -4.93 -11.61
N LEU A 97 11.67 -4.54 -10.45
CA LEU A 97 11.08 -3.23 -10.22
C LEU A 97 12.15 -2.15 -10.03
N LYS A 98 11.89 -0.94 -10.52
CA LYS A 98 12.81 0.18 -10.38
C LYS A 98 12.98 0.63 -8.93
N LYS A 99 11.92 0.51 -8.13
CA LYS A 99 11.90 0.89 -6.71
C LYS A 99 11.54 -0.31 -5.83
N PRO A 100 12.00 -0.33 -4.57
CA PRO A 100 11.62 -1.38 -3.64
C PRO A 100 10.09 -1.46 -3.46
N PHE A 101 9.53 -2.66 -3.59
CA PHE A 101 8.09 -2.89 -3.46
C PHE A 101 7.52 -2.49 -2.08
N TYR A 102 8.32 -2.56 -1.03
CA TYR A 102 7.93 -2.12 0.31
C TYR A 102 7.82 -0.58 0.45
N ASN A 103 8.12 0.18 -0.59
CA ASN A 103 7.90 1.63 -0.64
C ASN A 103 6.67 2.03 -1.47
N LEU A 104 5.89 1.06 -1.97
CA LEU A 104 4.57 1.30 -2.50
C LEU A 104 3.54 1.09 -1.39
N ASP A 105 2.98 2.13 -0.87
CA ASP A 105 1.82 2.04 0.00
C ASP A 105 0.54 2.27 -0.81
N THR A 106 -0.45 1.42 -0.58
CA THR A 106 -1.84 1.65 -0.94
C THR A 106 -2.60 2.21 0.26
N ALA A 107 -3.82 2.67 0.06
CA ALA A 107 -4.68 3.16 1.13
C ALA A 107 -5.97 2.35 1.24
N ALA A 108 -6.47 2.19 2.46
CA ALA A 108 -7.86 1.81 2.74
C ALA A 108 -8.53 2.91 3.58
N GLY A 109 -9.86 2.94 3.60
CA GLY A 109 -10.64 4.02 4.21
C GLY A 109 -11.01 5.14 3.24
N ILE A 110 -10.46 5.14 2.04
CA ILE A 110 -10.79 6.06 0.94
C ILE A 110 -11.02 5.29 -0.37
N ILE A 111 -11.74 5.92 -1.30
CA ILE A 111 -11.92 5.46 -2.68
C ILE A 111 -11.17 6.42 -3.59
N TYR A 112 -10.26 5.90 -4.43
CA TYR A 112 -9.42 6.76 -5.26
C TYR A 112 -9.00 6.11 -6.58
N ASP A 113 -8.69 6.93 -7.56
CA ASP A 113 -8.05 6.53 -8.81
C ASP A 113 -6.60 7.01 -8.85
N VAL A 114 -5.78 6.28 -9.60
CA VAL A 114 -4.40 6.64 -9.96
C VAL A 114 -4.37 6.86 -11.46
N ASP A 115 -4.42 8.12 -11.89
CA ASP A 115 -4.40 8.49 -13.31
C ASP A 115 -2.95 8.46 -13.84
N VAL A 116 -2.62 7.40 -14.56
CA VAL A 116 -1.28 7.17 -15.09
C VAL A 116 -0.94 8.03 -16.30
N THR A 117 -1.91 8.76 -16.86
CA THR A 117 -1.65 9.72 -17.95
C THR A 117 -1.09 11.04 -17.42
N LYS A 118 -1.20 11.27 -16.11
CA LYS A 118 -0.75 12.48 -15.43
C LYS A 118 0.70 12.38 -14.96
N PRO A 119 1.41 13.49 -14.87
CA PRO A 119 2.74 13.51 -14.29
C PRO A 119 2.70 13.18 -12.79
N ASN A 120 3.86 12.85 -12.24
CA ASN A 120 4.02 12.66 -10.80
C ASN A 120 3.55 13.90 -10.03
N GLY A 121 2.75 13.69 -8.99
CA GLY A 121 2.15 14.75 -8.18
C GLY A 121 0.73 15.17 -8.58
N GLU A 122 0.21 14.64 -9.71
CA GLU A 122 -1.12 14.96 -10.24
C GLU A 122 -1.96 13.70 -10.55
N ARG A 123 -1.53 12.53 -10.07
CA ARG A 123 -2.13 11.22 -10.41
C ARG A 123 -3.27 10.80 -9.50
N ILE A 124 -3.23 11.23 -8.25
CA ILE A 124 -4.17 10.74 -7.23
C ILE A 124 -5.44 11.57 -7.22
N VAL A 125 -6.55 10.90 -7.54
CA VAL A 125 -7.89 11.47 -7.49
C VAL A 125 -8.68 10.76 -6.40
N ILE A 126 -8.77 11.34 -5.21
CA ILE A 126 -9.58 10.81 -4.11
C ILE A 126 -11.05 11.17 -4.38
N LYS A 127 -11.88 10.15 -4.57
CA LYS A 127 -13.31 10.30 -4.88
C LYS A 127 -14.13 10.55 -3.62
N SER A 128 -13.85 9.79 -2.57
CA SER A 128 -14.56 9.89 -1.28
C SER A 128 -13.81 9.14 -0.19
N MET A 129 -14.24 9.33 1.05
CA MET A 129 -14.02 8.39 2.14
C MET A 129 -14.80 7.10 1.87
N ALA A 130 -14.47 6.01 2.58
CA ALA A 130 -15.17 4.72 2.42
C ALA A 130 -16.66 4.78 2.79
N ASP A 131 -17.06 5.72 3.64
CA ASP A 131 -18.46 5.96 4.01
C ASP A 131 -19.24 6.84 3.01
N GLY A 132 -18.58 7.24 1.91
CA GLY A 132 -19.17 8.09 0.86
C GLY A 132 -19.07 9.59 1.10
N THR A 133 -18.57 10.03 2.27
CA THR A 133 -18.34 11.45 2.53
C THR A 133 -17.16 11.99 1.71
N GLN A 134 -17.15 13.29 1.41
CA GLN A 134 -16.03 13.92 0.71
C GLN A 134 -14.82 14.06 1.63
N LEU A 135 -13.64 13.79 1.09
CA LEU A 135 -12.40 14.11 1.81
C LEU A 135 -12.17 15.62 1.73
N ASP A 136 -12.01 16.26 2.88
CA ASP A 136 -11.64 17.68 2.99
C ASP A 136 -10.12 17.80 3.10
N GLU A 137 -9.49 18.48 2.16
CA GLU A 137 -8.03 18.64 2.12
C GLU A 137 -7.48 19.38 3.34
N THR A 138 -8.27 20.21 4.01
CA THR A 138 -7.85 21.02 5.17
C THR A 138 -8.11 20.33 6.50
N ARG A 139 -9.06 19.40 6.53
CA ARG A 139 -9.39 18.62 7.75
C ARG A 139 -8.30 17.61 8.06
N THR A 140 -8.09 17.33 9.33
CA THR A 140 -7.22 16.25 9.79
C THR A 140 -7.98 14.94 9.95
N TYR A 141 -7.30 13.84 9.62
CA TYR A 141 -7.77 12.47 9.71
C TYR A 141 -6.80 11.64 10.53
N ARG A 142 -7.30 10.62 11.19
CA ARG A 142 -6.50 9.61 11.88
C ARG A 142 -6.06 8.57 10.87
N VAL A 143 -4.75 8.43 10.69
CA VAL A 143 -4.16 7.55 9.68
C VAL A 143 -3.29 6.50 10.36
N ALA A 144 -3.64 5.23 10.16
CA ALA A 144 -2.87 4.10 10.64
C ALA A 144 -1.69 3.82 9.70
N VAL A 145 -0.50 3.73 10.27
CA VAL A 145 0.76 3.41 9.59
C VAL A 145 1.61 2.51 10.46
N ASN A 146 2.62 1.85 9.89
CA ASN A 146 3.62 1.17 10.69
C ASN A 146 4.68 2.15 11.24
N SER A 147 5.41 1.75 12.28
CA SER A 147 6.42 2.59 12.95
C SER A 147 7.55 3.02 12.01
N TYR A 148 7.90 2.22 11.00
CA TYR A 148 8.89 2.61 9.98
C TYR A 148 8.41 3.84 9.19
N ARG A 149 7.13 3.86 8.77
CA ARG A 149 6.54 5.04 8.10
C ARG A 149 6.43 6.22 9.05
N ALA A 150 5.95 5.99 10.26
CA ALA A 150 5.82 7.05 11.28
C ALA A 150 7.15 7.76 11.56
N ALA A 151 8.28 7.05 11.48
CA ALA A 151 9.62 7.61 11.61
C ALA A 151 10.16 8.29 10.32
N GLY A 152 9.36 8.36 9.24
CA GLY A 152 9.76 8.97 7.96
C GLY A 152 10.38 8.02 6.97
N GLY A 153 10.34 6.70 7.24
CA GLY A 153 10.89 5.67 6.36
C GLY A 153 10.29 5.71 4.95
N GLY A 154 11.14 5.57 3.93
CA GLY A 154 10.75 5.68 2.52
C GLY A 154 10.46 7.10 2.03
N GLY A 155 10.44 8.10 2.91
CA GLY A 155 10.25 9.51 2.55
C GLY A 155 8.82 9.88 2.16
N LEU A 156 7.83 9.01 2.38
CA LEU A 156 6.45 9.28 1.96
C LEU A 156 5.82 10.41 2.78
N LEU A 157 6.06 10.45 4.09
CA LEU A 157 5.60 11.55 4.96
C LEU A 157 6.43 12.83 4.77
N THR A 158 7.74 12.70 4.60
CA THR A 158 8.63 13.88 4.55
C THR A 158 8.70 14.47 3.15
N LYS A 159 9.21 13.71 2.17
CA LYS A 159 9.37 14.18 0.78
C LYS A 159 8.05 14.18 0.01
N GLY A 160 7.11 13.31 0.39
CA GLY A 160 5.78 13.23 -0.21
C GLY A 160 4.83 14.25 0.39
N ALA A 161 4.38 14.03 1.62
CA ALA A 161 3.41 14.90 2.30
C ALA A 161 4.00 16.24 2.78
N GLY A 162 5.34 16.44 2.68
CA GLY A 162 5.98 17.70 3.02
C GLY A 162 6.09 17.98 4.52
N ILE A 163 5.96 16.95 5.37
CA ILE A 163 6.05 17.10 6.82
C ILE A 163 7.52 17.12 7.22
N ASP A 164 7.92 18.13 8.00
CA ASP A 164 9.26 18.16 8.57
C ASP A 164 9.50 16.92 9.44
N LYS A 165 10.67 16.30 9.27
CA LYS A 165 11.04 15.11 10.03
C LYS A 165 10.97 15.34 11.54
N ALA A 166 11.32 16.54 12.00
CA ALA A 166 11.24 16.92 13.42
C ALA A 166 9.81 16.97 13.96
N GLN A 167 8.79 17.10 13.08
CA GLN A 167 7.39 17.15 13.45
C GLN A 167 6.71 15.79 13.46
N LEU A 168 7.32 14.73 12.90
CA LEU A 168 6.67 13.43 12.74
C LEU A 168 6.22 12.84 14.08
N GLU A 169 7.07 12.92 15.11
CA GLU A 169 6.74 12.37 16.43
C GLU A 169 5.52 13.04 17.06
N SER A 170 5.39 14.36 16.93
CA SER A 170 4.25 15.13 17.45
C SER A 170 2.93 14.84 16.73
N ARG A 171 2.99 14.24 15.52
CA ARG A 171 1.80 13.83 14.77
C ARG A 171 1.26 12.46 15.19
N ILE A 172 2.02 11.68 15.98
CA ILE A 172 1.60 10.36 16.46
C ILE A 172 0.67 10.55 17.65
N THR A 173 -0.58 10.12 17.47
CA THR A 173 -1.63 10.23 18.50
C THR A 173 -1.86 8.92 19.26
N TRP A 174 -1.38 7.81 18.70
CA TRP A 174 -1.47 6.51 19.34
C TRP A 174 -0.38 5.57 18.82
N ARG A 175 0.16 4.75 19.72
CA ARG A 175 1.05 3.63 19.42
C ARG A 175 0.47 2.36 20.02
N GLY A 176 0.47 1.30 19.24
CA GLY A 176 0.12 -0.03 19.73
C GLY A 176 1.16 -0.55 20.73
N ASP A 177 0.70 -1.36 21.65
CA ASP A 177 1.53 -2.05 22.66
C ASP A 177 2.17 -3.35 22.12
N HIS A 178 1.89 -3.70 20.88
CA HIS A 178 2.36 -4.90 20.20
C HIS A 178 2.79 -4.58 18.76
N THR A 179 3.58 -5.50 18.18
CA THR A 179 3.93 -5.41 16.77
C THR A 179 2.69 -5.59 15.88
N LEU A 180 2.74 -5.06 14.66
CA LEU A 180 1.66 -5.26 13.69
C LEU A 180 1.44 -6.76 13.37
N ARG A 181 2.50 -7.57 13.37
CA ARG A 181 2.38 -9.03 13.24
C ARG A 181 1.61 -9.66 14.41
N ASP A 182 1.81 -9.20 15.64
CA ASP A 182 1.06 -9.70 16.79
C ASP A 182 -0.43 -9.35 16.69
N TYR A 183 -0.75 -8.16 16.18
CA TYR A 183 -2.14 -7.79 15.89
C TYR A 183 -2.74 -8.66 14.79
N ILE A 184 -1.99 -9.00 13.74
CA ILE A 184 -2.41 -9.96 12.71
C ILE A 184 -2.73 -11.32 13.34
N ILE A 185 -1.84 -11.83 14.20
CA ILE A 185 -2.05 -13.11 14.92
C ILE A 185 -3.32 -13.06 15.79
N LYS A 186 -3.49 -12.00 16.56
CA LYS A 186 -4.68 -11.78 17.40
C LYS A 186 -5.96 -11.73 16.54
N TYR A 187 -5.92 -11.01 15.43
CA TYR A 187 -7.03 -10.89 14.49
C TYR A 187 -7.40 -12.24 13.88
N VAL A 188 -6.44 -13.01 13.39
CA VAL A 188 -6.66 -14.35 12.84
C VAL A 188 -7.29 -15.27 13.88
N ARG A 189 -6.78 -15.30 15.11
CA ARG A 189 -7.34 -16.12 16.19
C ARG A 189 -8.78 -15.78 16.53
N LYS A 190 -9.10 -14.49 16.52
CA LYS A 190 -10.44 -13.99 16.88
C LYS A 190 -11.49 -14.21 15.79
N HIS A 191 -11.08 -14.13 14.49
CA HIS A 191 -12.01 -14.07 13.36
C HIS A 191 -11.97 -15.31 12.46
N SER A 192 -11.20 -16.35 12.83
CA SER A 192 -11.17 -17.60 12.04
C SER A 192 -12.52 -18.34 12.05
N PRO A 193 -12.93 -18.92 10.92
CA PRO A 193 -12.23 -18.96 9.64
C PRO A 193 -12.28 -17.63 8.88
N ILE A 194 -11.16 -17.21 8.27
CA ILE A 194 -11.06 -15.97 7.52
C ILE A 194 -11.11 -16.28 6.02
N THR A 195 -12.00 -15.59 5.32
CA THR A 195 -11.98 -15.48 3.86
C THR A 195 -11.50 -14.08 3.48
N PRO A 196 -10.26 -13.94 2.98
CA PRO A 196 -9.75 -12.63 2.55
C PRO A 196 -10.63 -12.06 1.43
N LYS A 197 -10.87 -10.76 1.49
CA LYS A 197 -11.61 -10.00 0.47
C LYS A 197 -10.72 -8.95 -0.12
N THR A 198 -10.95 -8.62 -1.39
CA THR A 198 -10.37 -7.44 -2.03
C THR A 198 -11.27 -6.24 -1.77
N HIS A 199 -10.66 -5.11 -1.42
CA HIS A 199 -11.44 -3.89 -1.16
C HIS A 199 -11.94 -3.24 -2.44
N ASN A 200 -11.20 -3.37 -3.56
CA ASN A 200 -11.50 -2.74 -4.84
C ASN A 200 -11.78 -1.23 -4.70
N ASN A 201 -11.10 -0.61 -3.76
CA ASN A 201 -11.30 0.79 -3.40
C ASN A 201 -10.38 1.75 -4.17
N TRP A 202 -9.52 1.21 -5.02
CA TRP A 202 -8.69 2.00 -5.91
C TRP A 202 -8.38 1.26 -7.22
N GLN A 203 -8.01 2.00 -8.25
CA GLN A 203 -7.64 1.45 -9.56
C GLN A 203 -6.71 2.38 -10.31
N PHE A 204 -5.98 1.84 -11.28
CA PHE A 204 -5.30 2.63 -12.28
C PHE A 204 -6.27 3.04 -13.39
N VAL A 205 -6.19 4.28 -13.83
CA VAL A 205 -6.99 4.80 -14.95
C VAL A 205 -6.09 5.48 -15.99
N PRO A 206 -6.49 5.47 -17.30
CA PRO A 206 -7.67 4.82 -17.86
C PRO A 206 -7.53 3.29 -17.92
N THR A 207 -8.58 2.57 -17.54
CA THR A 207 -8.54 1.10 -17.40
C THR A 207 -8.30 0.38 -18.72
N GLU A 208 -8.77 0.95 -19.84
CA GLU A 208 -8.52 0.42 -21.18
C GLU A 208 -7.04 0.44 -21.59
N TRP A 209 -6.19 1.26 -20.95
CA TRP A 209 -4.74 1.26 -21.14
C TRP A 209 -4.05 0.41 -20.09
N THR A 210 -4.47 0.58 -18.84
CA THR A 210 -3.74 0.01 -17.69
C THR A 210 -3.95 -1.48 -17.53
N ALA A 211 -5.14 -2.01 -17.85
CA ALA A 211 -5.40 -3.44 -17.73
C ALA A 211 -4.53 -4.28 -18.68
N PRO A 212 -4.47 -4.01 -20.01
CA PRO A 212 -3.58 -4.75 -20.90
C PRO A 212 -2.10 -4.48 -20.60
N ALA A 213 -1.73 -3.27 -20.16
CA ALA A 213 -0.36 -2.96 -19.78
C ALA A 213 0.08 -3.76 -18.54
N ALA A 214 -0.79 -3.87 -17.52
CA ALA A 214 -0.52 -4.68 -16.33
C ALA A 214 -0.27 -6.16 -16.68
N MET A 215 -1.05 -6.71 -17.60
CA MET A 215 -0.86 -8.09 -18.09
C MET A 215 0.48 -8.28 -18.80
N ARG A 216 0.86 -7.35 -19.67
CA ARG A 216 2.18 -7.39 -20.35
C ARG A 216 3.33 -7.29 -19.36
N ASP A 217 3.22 -6.36 -18.42
CA ASP A 217 4.25 -6.12 -17.40
C ASP A 217 4.38 -7.33 -16.47
N TYR A 218 3.27 -7.94 -16.09
CA TYR A 218 3.27 -9.17 -15.31
C TYR A 218 4.00 -10.30 -16.05
N GLN A 219 3.69 -10.51 -17.32
CA GLN A 219 4.36 -11.53 -18.13
C GLN A 219 5.85 -11.23 -18.29
N THR A 220 6.23 -9.98 -18.49
CA THR A 220 7.62 -9.56 -18.61
C THR A 220 8.41 -9.83 -17.32
N LEU A 221 7.82 -9.54 -16.16
CA LEU A 221 8.49 -9.69 -14.88
C LEU A 221 8.48 -11.14 -14.35
N TRP A 222 7.38 -11.88 -14.58
CA TRP A 222 7.13 -13.15 -13.90
C TRP A 222 6.55 -14.26 -14.78
N GLY A 223 6.36 -14.04 -16.09
CA GLY A 223 5.65 -14.96 -16.99
C GLY A 223 6.21 -16.39 -17.09
N GLU A 224 7.51 -16.58 -16.81
CA GLU A 224 8.13 -17.90 -16.80
C GLU A 224 8.08 -18.61 -15.44
N ARG A 225 7.57 -17.96 -14.40
CA ARG A 225 7.60 -18.46 -13.01
C ARG A 225 6.34 -19.19 -12.57
N GLY A 226 5.41 -19.45 -13.49
CA GLY A 226 4.18 -20.20 -13.19
C GLY A 226 3.22 -19.43 -12.28
N SER A 227 1.94 -19.53 -12.62
CA SER A 227 0.76 -19.06 -11.90
C SER A 227 0.97 -18.64 -10.44
N VAL A 228 1.26 -17.39 -10.21
CA VAL A 228 0.85 -16.76 -8.96
C VAL A 228 -0.62 -16.43 -9.19
N GLU A 229 -1.52 -17.18 -8.56
CA GLU A 229 -2.93 -16.82 -8.51
C GLU A 229 -3.03 -15.41 -7.87
N ILE A 230 -3.53 -14.47 -8.66
CA ILE A 230 -3.82 -13.09 -8.26
C ILE A 230 -5.09 -13.09 -7.41
#